data_ed9d9fa62e7163c68af87ceb1647522e
#
_entry.id   ed9d9fa62e7163c68af87ceb1647522e
#
_cell.length_a   1.000
_cell.length_b   1.000
_cell.length_c   1.000
_cell.angle_alpha   90.00
_cell.angle_beta   90.00
_cell.angle_gamma   90.00
#
_symmetry.space_group_name_H-M   'P 1'
#
loop_
_entity.id
_entity.type
_entity.pdbx_description
1 polymer ?
#
loop_
_entity_poly.entity_id
_entity_poly.type
_entity_poly.pdbx_seq_one_letter_code
_entity_poly.pdbx_strand_id
1 'polypeptide(L)'
;MTERYVVFSHGKDSEPWGSKIAAMAEIAREEGFHVESVDYRGIDDPQARVTRLLAFCKDLRGSLVLVGSSMGGYVSVAGSSLLQARGMFLLAPALYMPGYEKFSPRPAHCPTTIVHGWRDEVIPVDNSIRFAKEQK
;
A
#
# COMPACT_ATOMS: atom_id res chain seq x y z
N MET A 1 -15.83 -6.97 -19.77
CA MET A 1 -15.87 -6.22 -18.49
C MET A 1 -14.62 -6.43 -17.69
N THR A 2 -14.08 -5.35 -17.22
CA THR A 2 -12.85 -5.41 -16.44
C THR A 2 -13.17 -5.60 -14.96
N GLU A 3 -12.57 -6.59 -14.34
CA GLU A 3 -12.68 -6.76 -12.91
C GLU A 3 -11.91 -5.64 -12.20
N ARG A 4 -12.35 -5.31 -10.97
CA ARG A 4 -11.72 -4.29 -10.14
C ARG A 4 -11.33 -4.90 -8.80
N TYR A 5 -10.09 -4.72 -8.43
CA TYR A 5 -9.53 -5.28 -7.20
C TYR A 5 -9.02 -4.20 -6.28
N VAL A 6 -9.27 -4.36 -4.98
CA VAL A 6 -8.55 -3.63 -3.94
C VAL A 6 -7.63 -4.64 -3.28
N VAL A 7 -6.33 -4.36 -3.30
CA VAL A 7 -5.32 -5.24 -2.71
C VAL A 7 -4.68 -4.54 -1.53
N PHE A 8 -4.83 -5.15 -0.35
CA PHE A 8 -4.31 -4.60 0.91
C PHE A 8 -2.94 -5.14 1.23
N SER A 9 -2.10 -4.26 1.81
CA SER A 9 -0.77 -4.61 2.33
C SER A 9 -0.65 -4.10 3.76
N HIS A 10 -0.53 -5.04 4.71
CA HIS A 10 -0.50 -4.72 6.14
C HIS A 10 0.87 -4.27 6.62
N GLY A 11 0.92 -3.69 7.82
CA GLY A 11 2.16 -3.22 8.42
C GLY A 11 3.05 -4.34 8.93
N LYS A 12 4.23 -3.95 9.46
CA LYS A 12 5.29 -4.90 9.84
C LYS A 12 4.83 -5.94 10.86
N ASP A 13 4.19 -5.49 11.93
CA ASP A 13 3.77 -6.36 13.03
C ASP A 13 2.26 -6.60 13.01
N SER A 14 1.66 -6.53 11.84
CA SER A 14 0.22 -6.67 11.67
C SER A 14 -0.11 -7.97 10.93
N GLU A 15 -1.36 -8.09 10.51
CA GLU A 15 -1.85 -9.29 9.83
C GLU A 15 -2.76 -8.88 8.67
N PRO A 16 -2.98 -9.80 7.70
CA PRO A 16 -3.72 -9.43 6.48
C PRO A 16 -5.18 -9.03 6.71
N TRP A 17 -5.82 -9.53 7.75
CA TRP A 17 -7.23 -9.24 8.02
C TRP A 17 -7.46 -8.62 9.38
N GLY A 18 -6.55 -7.74 9.80
CA GLY A 18 -6.75 -6.95 11.02
C GLY A 18 -7.98 -6.05 10.91
N SER A 19 -8.39 -5.45 12.02
CA SER A 19 -9.65 -4.70 12.09
C SER A 19 -9.78 -3.57 11.07
N LYS A 20 -8.71 -2.81 10.83
CA LYS A 20 -8.75 -1.71 9.85
C LYS A 20 -8.96 -2.23 8.43
N ILE A 21 -8.20 -3.26 8.05
CA ILE A 21 -8.32 -3.85 6.72
C ILE A 21 -9.69 -4.46 6.54
N ALA A 22 -10.18 -5.20 7.54
CA ALA A 22 -11.50 -5.81 7.47
C ALA A 22 -12.59 -4.77 7.25
N ALA A 23 -12.51 -3.64 7.95
CA ALA A 23 -13.49 -2.56 7.80
C ALA A 23 -13.44 -1.93 6.42
N MET A 24 -12.24 -1.63 5.91
CA MET A 24 -12.07 -1.05 4.58
C MET A 24 -12.48 -2.02 3.49
N ALA A 25 -12.21 -3.32 3.68
CA ALA A 25 -12.57 -4.36 2.73
C ALA A 25 -14.09 -4.44 2.55
N GLU A 26 -14.83 -4.31 3.64
CA GLU A 26 -16.29 -4.32 3.58
C GLU A 26 -16.82 -3.18 2.72
N ILE A 27 -16.26 -1.97 2.89
CA ILE A 27 -16.64 -0.82 2.09
C ILE A 27 -16.30 -1.05 0.62
N ALA A 28 -15.13 -1.59 0.33
CA ALA A 28 -14.70 -1.86 -1.04
C ALA A 28 -15.63 -2.87 -1.73
N ARG A 29 -16.04 -3.91 -1.01
CA ARG A 29 -16.98 -4.90 -1.54
C ARG A 29 -18.32 -4.26 -1.87
N GLU A 30 -18.81 -3.36 -1.02
CA GLU A 30 -20.07 -2.65 -1.26
C GLU A 30 -20.00 -1.80 -2.53
N GLU A 31 -18.79 -1.33 -2.88
CA GLU A 31 -18.57 -0.54 -4.09
C GLU A 31 -18.27 -1.39 -5.33
N GLY A 32 -18.38 -2.70 -5.20
CA GLY A 32 -18.23 -3.61 -6.33
C GLY A 32 -16.82 -4.10 -6.62
N PHE A 33 -15.89 -3.90 -5.69
CA PHE A 33 -14.52 -4.39 -5.83
C PHE A 33 -14.37 -5.81 -5.29
N HIS A 34 -13.53 -6.60 -5.96
CA HIS A 34 -12.99 -7.80 -5.35
C HIS A 34 -11.90 -7.37 -4.38
N VAL A 35 -11.81 -8.02 -3.24
CA VAL A 35 -10.87 -7.63 -2.18
C VAL A 35 -9.89 -8.76 -1.93
N GLU A 36 -8.60 -8.42 -1.90
CA GLU A 36 -7.53 -9.33 -1.54
C GLU A 36 -6.65 -8.68 -0.50
N SER A 37 -6.11 -9.46 0.41
CA SER A 37 -5.15 -8.96 1.38
C SER A 37 -3.97 -9.91 1.43
N VAL A 38 -2.80 -9.39 1.08
CA VAL A 38 -1.59 -10.19 1.00
C VAL A 38 -1.05 -10.47 2.40
N ASP A 39 -0.64 -11.70 2.66
CA ASP A 39 -0.08 -12.09 3.95
C ASP A 39 1.44 -11.93 3.91
N TYR A 40 1.95 -10.97 4.68
CA TYR A 40 3.38 -10.71 4.79
C TYR A 40 3.96 -11.15 6.12
N ARG A 41 3.19 -11.87 6.94
CA ARG A 41 3.67 -12.29 8.27
C ARG A 41 4.96 -13.10 8.11
N GLY A 42 5.95 -12.78 8.96
CA GLY A 42 7.25 -13.44 8.89
C GLY A 42 8.23 -12.82 7.90
N ILE A 43 7.80 -11.85 7.10
CA ILE A 43 8.66 -11.18 6.13
C ILE A 43 8.93 -9.76 6.63
N ASP A 44 10.12 -9.51 7.17
CA ASP A 44 10.48 -8.21 7.71
C ASP A 44 11.20 -7.32 6.70
N ASP A 45 11.80 -7.89 5.67
CA ASP A 45 12.49 -7.12 4.64
C ASP A 45 11.50 -6.44 3.71
N PRO A 46 11.53 -5.09 3.61
CA PRO A 46 10.60 -4.36 2.74
C PRO A 46 10.67 -4.80 1.28
N GLN A 47 11.85 -5.05 0.76
CA GLN A 47 11.99 -5.46 -0.64
C GLN A 47 11.40 -6.85 -0.89
N ALA A 48 11.56 -7.77 0.06
CA ALA A 48 10.95 -9.09 -0.03
C ALA A 48 9.43 -9.00 -0.05
N ARG A 49 8.86 -8.04 0.68
CA ARG A 49 7.42 -7.79 0.66
C ARG A 49 6.96 -7.25 -0.70
N VAL A 50 7.76 -6.38 -1.33
CA VAL A 50 7.44 -5.89 -2.67
C VAL A 50 7.39 -7.05 -3.65
N THR A 51 8.38 -7.93 -3.59
CA THR A 51 8.43 -9.13 -4.44
C THR A 51 7.18 -9.99 -4.24
N ARG A 52 6.75 -10.16 -2.98
CA ARG A 52 5.53 -10.92 -2.68
C ARG A 52 4.28 -10.26 -3.26
N LEU A 53 4.17 -8.93 -3.15
CA LEU A 53 3.03 -8.22 -3.73
C LEU A 53 2.96 -8.42 -5.23
N LEU A 54 4.08 -8.26 -5.92
CA LEU A 54 4.13 -8.43 -7.38
C LEU A 54 3.73 -9.84 -7.79
N ALA A 55 4.24 -10.85 -7.08
CA ALA A 55 3.89 -12.24 -7.35
C ALA A 55 2.41 -12.51 -7.09
N PHE A 56 1.87 -11.96 -6.00
CA PHE A 56 0.46 -12.14 -5.67
C PHE A 56 -0.46 -11.57 -6.75
N CYS A 57 -0.13 -10.38 -7.24
CA CYS A 57 -0.98 -9.67 -8.20
C CYS A 57 -0.79 -10.15 -9.65
N LYS A 58 0.21 -10.97 -9.91
CA LYS A 58 0.57 -11.42 -11.25
C LYS A 58 -0.60 -11.98 -12.04
N ASP A 59 -1.47 -12.74 -11.39
CA ASP A 59 -2.57 -13.42 -12.05
C ASP A 59 -3.92 -12.67 -11.94
N LEU A 60 -3.93 -11.52 -11.30
CA LEU A 60 -5.15 -10.73 -11.20
C LEU A 60 -5.37 -9.97 -12.51
N ARG A 61 -6.48 -10.23 -13.15
CA ARG A 61 -6.82 -9.62 -14.44
C ARG A 61 -7.84 -8.51 -14.24
N GLY A 62 -7.38 -7.27 -14.17
CA GLY A 62 -8.28 -6.14 -14.00
C GLY A 62 -7.57 -4.94 -13.43
N SER A 63 -8.34 -3.96 -13.03
CA SER A 63 -7.83 -2.72 -12.43
C SER A 63 -7.47 -2.96 -10.98
N LEU A 64 -6.32 -2.45 -10.55
CA LEU A 64 -5.83 -2.59 -9.19
C LEU A 64 -5.82 -1.26 -8.45
N VAL A 65 -6.41 -1.24 -7.26
CA VAL A 65 -6.26 -0.15 -6.30
C VAL A 65 -5.48 -0.74 -5.12
N LEU A 66 -4.40 -0.09 -4.75
CA LEU A 66 -3.54 -0.58 -3.68
C LEU A 66 -3.80 0.21 -2.40
N VAL A 67 -3.96 -0.49 -1.30
CA VAL A 67 -4.16 0.12 0.02
C VAL A 67 -3.10 -0.45 0.96
N GLY A 68 -2.33 0.43 1.58
CA GLY A 68 -1.26 -0.02 2.46
C GLY A 68 -1.11 0.82 3.70
N SER A 69 -0.70 0.19 4.79
CA SER A 69 -0.49 0.85 6.07
C SER A 69 0.95 0.66 6.52
N SER A 70 1.62 1.74 6.92
CA SER A 70 2.98 1.73 7.43
C SER A 70 3.95 1.08 6.42
N MET A 71 4.61 -0.02 6.76
CA MET A 71 5.44 -0.75 5.81
C MET A 71 4.65 -1.21 4.59
N GLY A 72 3.39 -1.58 4.77
CA GLY A 72 2.50 -1.93 3.65
C GLY A 72 2.24 -0.75 2.72
N GLY A 73 2.28 0.48 3.25
CA GLY A 73 2.20 1.68 2.43
C GLY A 73 3.41 1.84 1.52
N TYR A 74 4.61 1.62 2.07
CA TYR A 74 5.82 1.58 1.27
C TYR A 74 5.74 0.53 0.17
N VAL A 75 5.31 -0.67 0.53
CA VAL A 75 5.21 -1.80 -0.40
C VAL A 75 4.25 -1.47 -1.55
N SER A 76 3.10 -0.86 -1.22
CA SER A 76 2.13 -0.44 -2.23
C SER A 76 2.73 0.57 -3.20
N VAL A 77 3.39 1.60 -2.69
CA VAL A 77 4.04 2.61 -3.55
C VAL A 77 5.11 1.97 -4.41
N ALA A 78 5.98 1.15 -3.81
CA ALA A 78 7.11 0.53 -4.52
C ALA A 78 6.65 -0.41 -5.64
N GLY A 79 5.54 -1.11 -5.44
CA GLY A 79 5.01 -2.03 -6.46
C GLY A 79 4.06 -1.38 -7.46
N SER A 80 3.59 -0.16 -7.18
CA SER A 80 2.48 0.44 -7.93
C SER A 80 2.78 0.63 -9.42
N SER A 81 3.98 1.06 -9.78
CA SER A 81 4.33 1.30 -11.19
C SER A 81 4.30 0.02 -12.02
N LEU A 82 4.95 -1.04 -11.53
CA LEU A 82 4.97 -2.32 -12.23
C LEU A 82 3.59 -2.95 -12.31
N LEU A 83 2.76 -2.71 -11.32
CA LEU A 83 1.39 -3.22 -11.30
C LEU A 83 0.42 -2.32 -12.05
N GLN A 84 0.87 -1.15 -12.49
CA GLN A 84 0.02 -0.16 -13.16
C GLN A 84 -1.23 0.16 -12.34
N ALA A 85 -1.01 0.43 -11.05
CA ALA A 85 -2.11 0.72 -10.12
C ALA A 85 -2.94 1.90 -10.63
N ARG A 86 -4.25 1.79 -10.48
CA ARG A 86 -5.21 2.82 -10.90
C ARG A 86 -5.55 3.78 -9.77
N GLY A 87 -5.15 3.47 -8.57
CA GLY A 87 -5.34 4.32 -7.40
C GLY A 87 -4.62 3.75 -6.20
N MET A 88 -4.33 4.61 -5.22
CA MET A 88 -3.72 4.18 -3.96
C MET A 88 -4.34 4.91 -2.79
N PHE A 89 -4.49 4.20 -1.67
CA PHE A 89 -4.91 4.77 -0.40
C PHE A 89 -3.89 4.34 0.65
N LEU A 90 -3.17 5.29 1.22
CA LEU A 90 -2.02 5.01 2.08
C LEU A 90 -2.26 5.56 3.49
N LEU A 91 -2.04 4.72 4.48
CA LEU A 91 -2.19 5.07 5.90
C LEU A 91 -0.80 5.12 6.53
N ALA A 92 -0.34 6.31 6.90
CA ALA A 92 0.96 6.54 7.50
C ALA A 92 2.07 5.72 6.80
N PRO A 93 2.24 5.88 5.47
CA PRO A 93 3.18 5.03 4.72
C PRO A 93 4.62 5.25 5.16
N ALA A 94 5.38 4.15 5.22
CA ALA A 94 6.78 4.17 5.67
C ALA A 94 7.72 4.66 4.55
N LEU A 95 7.64 5.93 4.23
CA LEU A 95 8.45 6.57 3.17
C LEU A 95 9.61 7.35 3.81
N TYR A 96 10.74 7.40 3.13
CA TYR A 96 11.96 8.06 3.60
C TYR A 96 12.46 7.50 4.93
N MET A 97 12.25 6.21 5.15
CA MET A 97 12.66 5.56 6.39
C MET A 97 14.00 4.87 6.23
N PRO A 98 14.89 4.96 7.24
CA PRO A 98 16.17 4.24 7.21
C PRO A 98 15.95 2.74 7.12
N GLY A 99 16.82 2.04 6.42
CA GLY A 99 16.76 0.59 6.31
C GLY A 99 15.91 0.05 5.16
N TYR A 100 15.19 0.93 4.45
CA TYR A 100 14.45 0.53 3.27
C TYR A 100 15.34 0.70 2.04
N GLU A 101 15.32 -0.28 1.15
CA GLU A 101 16.22 -0.29 -0.02
C GLU A 101 16.07 0.98 -0.86
N LYS A 102 14.84 1.37 -1.13
CA LYS A 102 14.57 2.64 -1.80
C LYS A 102 13.99 3.60 -0.79
N PHE A 103 14.75 4.64 -0.49
CA PHE A 103 14.33 5.64 0.48
C PHE A 103 12.97 6.25 0.12
N SER A 104 12.77 6.54 -1.17
CA SER A 104 11.48 7.00 -1.67
C SER A 104 11.22 6.34 -3.02
N PRO A 105 10.41 5.27 -3.05
CA PRO A 105 10.12 4.60 -4.32
C PRO A 105 9.26 5.48 -5.21
N ARG A 106 9.41 5.30 -6.52
CA ARG A 106 8.64 6.06 -7.50
C ARG A 106 7.24 5.45 -7.63
N PRO A 107 6.16 6.23 -7.40
CA PRO A 107 4.81 5.70 -7.50
C PRO A 107 4.31 5.65 -8.95
N ALA A 108 3.23 4.90 -9.16
CA ALA A 108 2.48 4.98 -10.40
C ALA A 108 1.83 6.36 -10.54
N HIS A 109 1.54 6.74 -11.78
CA HIS A 109 0.76 7.94 -12.06
C HIS A 109 -0.72 7.62 -11.85
N CYS A 110 -1.22 7.84 -10.64
CA CYS A 110 -2.60 7.55 -10.32
C CYS A 110 -3.07 8.42 -9.14
N PRO A 111 -4.38 8.60 -8.97
CA PRO A 111 -4.89 9.29 -7.79
C PRO A 111 -4.42 8.58 -6.53
N THR A 112 -3.90 9.36 -5.58
CA THR A 112 -3.35 8.83 -4.34
C THR A 112 -3.82 9.67 -3.17
N THR A 113 -4.37 9.02 -2.15
CA THR A 113 -4.79 9.65 -0.90
C THR A 113 -3.92 9.13 0.22
N ILE A 114 -3.41 10.04 1.05
CA ILE A 114 -2.61 9.69 2.21
C ILE A 114 -3.31 10.21 3.47
N VAL A 115 -3.47 9.34 4.45
CA VAL A 115 -3.96 9.70 5.79
C VAL A 115 -2.83 9.43 6.77
N HIS A 116 -2.45 10.45 7.55
CA HIS A 116 -1.30 10.36 8.45
C HIS A 116 -1.54 11.24 9.68
N GLY A 117 -1.45 10.65 10.86
CA GLY A 117 -1.62 11.38 12.12
C GLY A 117 -0.49 12.37 12.38
N TRP A 118 -0.82 13.59 12.81
CA TRP A 118 0.17 14.63 13.08
C TRP A 118 1.14 14.25 14.20
N ARG A 119 0.73 13.36 15.09
CA ARG A 119 1.53 12.98 16.27
C ARG A 119 2.08 11.56 16.16
N ASP A 120 2.20 11.04 14.93
CA ASP A 120 2.78 9.72 14.72
C ASP A 120 4.24 9.71 15.18
N GLU A 121 4.55 8.86 16.17
CA GLU A 121 5.89 8.79 16.76
C GLU A 121 6.78 7.79 16.05
N VAL A 122 6.22 6.94 15.20
CA VAL A 122 6.97 5.92 14.47
C VAL A 122 7.38 6.42 13.09
N ILE A 123 6.42 6.96 12.34
CA ILE A 123 6.68 7.52 11.02
C ILE A 123 6.29 9.00 11.04
N PRO A 124 7.27 9.91 10.90
CA PRO A 124 6.95 11.34 10.93
C PRO A 124 5.98 11.74 9.82
N VAL A 125 4.95 12.51 10.18
CA VAL A 125 3.98 13.01 9.22
C VAL A 125 4.66 13.82 8.12
N ASP A 126 5.78 14.47 8.44
CA ASP A 126 6.55 15.25 7.46
C ASP A 126 6.99 14.41 6.26
N ASN A 127 7.18 13.10 6.45
CA ASN A 127 7.56 12.21 5.35
C ASN A 127 6.43 12.13 4.32
N SER A 128 5.19 12.06 4.77
CA SER A 128 4.04 12.06 3.86
C SER A 128 3.86 13.40 3.17
N ILE A 129 4.08 14.50 3.90
CA ILE A 129 4.00 15.85 3.34
C ILE A 129 5.06 16.01 2.24
N ARG A 130 6.28 15.57 2.52
CA ARG A 130 7.37 15.62 1.54
C ARG A 130 7.03 14.82 0.29
N PHE A 131 6.55 13.60 0.47
CA PHE A 131 6.17 12.73 -0.66
C PHE A 131 5.10 13.40 -1.52
N ALA A 132 4.05 13.93 -0.89
CA ALA A 132 2.97 14.60 -1.63
C ALA A 132 3.48 15.78 -2.45
N LYS A 133 4.41 16.55 -1.89
CA LYS A 133 4.99 17.69 -2.60
C LYS A 133 5.85 17.26 -3.78
N GLU A 134 6.60 16.18 -3.62
CA GLU A 134 7.50 15.69 -4.67
C GLU A 134 6.76 15.03 -5.82
N GLN A 135 5.53 14.58 -5.59
CA GLN A 135 4.74 13.87 -6.62
C GLN A 135 3.75 14.78 -7.37
N LYS A 136 3.82 16.06 -7.18
CA LYS A 136 2.96 16.99 -7.91
C LYS A 136 3.28 17.02 -9.41
#